data_117b28deb4ec3ac994996023226b3688
#
_entry.id   117b28deb4ec3ac994996023226b3688
#
_cell.length_a   1.000
_cell.length_b   1.000
_cell.length_c   1.000
_cell.angle_alpha   90.00
_cell.angle_beta   90.00
_cell.angle_gamma   90.00
#
_symmetry.space_group_name_H-M   'P 1'
#
loop_
_entity.id
_entity.type
_entity.pdbx_description
1 polymer ?
#
loop_
_entity_poly.entity_id
_entity_poly.type
_entity_poly.pdbx_seq_one_letter_code
_entity_poly.pdbx_strand_id
1 'polypeptide(L)'
;RAAELGGRVCLVEKNIVGQKGFIRRNILPIGNDSETLLWSVQQETLRPLSDEYCGQLKGLLEEAGVTLIKGEGSLASQNEILVQEENNSQVVKGKSLIFACGSEPYFSPTLPHEENIIVSLDEISQLEKLPEKVLVVGSGKWGGEAALGFQRLGCKVFLCTDSEDIFPEMDPEFNLKVEAQLKSRKIKVLYNKKIISFFKNGHDLEVTLETGIKLTANLIVMADHRKGLEQNKVVEKLGARL
;
A
#
# COMPACT_ATOMS: atom_id res chain seq x y z
N ARG A 1 6.29 22.63 -1.30
CA ARG A 1 5.49 23.88 -1.36
C ARG A 1 5.84 24.89 -0.26
N ALA A 2 6.00 24.47 1.01
CA ALA A 2 6.34 25.39 2.11
C ALA A 2 7.70 26.06 1.90
N ALA A 3 8.71 25.34 1.40
CA ALA A 3 10.03 25.87 1.06
C ALA A 3 9.96 26.86 -0.11
N GLU A 4 9.22 26.52 -1.17
CA GLU A 4 8.97 27.41 -2.32
C GLU A 4 8.32 28.75 -1.91
N LEU A 5 7.55 28.75 -0.82
CA LEU A 5 6.94 29.96 -0.23
C LEU A 5 7.87 30.70 0.74
N GLY A 6 9.16 30.36 0.77
CA GLY A 6 10.18 31.05 1.59
C GLY A 6 10.27 30.52 3.03
N GLY A 7 9.59 29.44 3.39
CA GLY A 7 9.71 28.80 4.69
C GLY A 7 11.03 28.02 4.82
N ARG A 8 11.68 28.09 5.99
CA ARG A 8 12.74 27.12 6.32
C ARG A 8 12.09 25.81 6.71
N VAL A 9 12.31 24.75 5.91
CA VAL A 9 11.67 23.44 6.07
C VAL A 9 12.71 22.39 6.43
N CYS A 10 12.38 21.55 7.42
CA CYS A 10 13.10 20.35 7.73
C CYS A 10 12.17 19.16 7.52
N LEU A 11 12.60 18.14 6.78
CA LEU A 11 11.91 16.88 6.58
C LEU A 11 12.66 15.78 7.33
N VAL A 12 11.97 15.13 8.27
CA VAL A 12 12.45 13.95 8.98
C VAL A 12 11.84 12.72 8.34
N GLU A 13 12.68 11.79 7.86
CA GLU A 13 12.24 10.56 7.21
C GLU A 13 13.10 9.37 7.68
N LYS A 14 12.43 8.32 8.13
CA LYS A 14 13.06 7.09 8.63
C LYS A 14 13.68 6.27 7.50
N ASN A 15 13.01 6.22 6.36
CA ASN A 15 13.35 5.40 5.20
C ASN A 15 13.97 6.27 4.07
N ILE A 16 13.98 5.74 2.88
CA ILE A 16 14.35 6.49 1.69
C ILE A 16 13.14 7.33 1.26
N VAL A 17 13.35 8.64 1.09
CA VAL A 17 12.30 9.58 0.69
C VAL A 17 11.65 9.13 -0.61
N GLY A 18 10.33 8.96 -0.59
CA GLY A 18 9.52 8.60 -1.76
C GLY A 18 9.49 7.13 -2.14
N GLN A 19 10.43 6.29 -1.68
CA GLN A 19 10.60 4.91 -2.11
C GLN A 19 9.34 4.04 -1.92
N LYS A 20 8.79 4.06 -0.72
CA LYS A 20 7.62 3.23 -0.38
C LYS A 20 6.41 3.55 -1.26
N GLY A 21 6.17 4.83 -1.50
CA GLY A 21 5.09 5.29 -2.37
C GLY A 21 5.32 4.94 -3.84
N PHE A 22 6.58 5.03 -4.32
CA PHE A 22 6.94 4.67 -5.68
C PHE A 22 6.75 3.17 -5.93
N ILE A 23 7.30 2.31 -5.08
CA ILE A 23 7.19 0.86 -5.22
C ILE A 23 5.73 0.43 -5.22
N ARG A 24 4.93 0.88 -4.26
CA ARG A 24 3.50 0.53 -4.19
C ARG A 24 2.73 0.85 -5.46
N ARG A 25 3.05 1.96 -6.12
CA ARG A 25 2.33 2.40 -7.33
C ARG A 25 2.77 1.66 -8.58
N ASN A 26 3.97 1.12 -8.60
CA ASN A 26 4.60 0.63 -9.82
C ASN A 26 4.91 -0.87 -9.79
N ILE A 27 4.77 -1.54 -8.63
CA ILE A 27 5.10 -2.97 -8.51
C ILE A 27 4.18 -3.86 -9.34
N LEU A 28 2.90 -3.48 -9.45
CA LEU A 28 1.95 -4.20 -10.29
C LEU A 28 1.77 -3.45 -11.61
N PRO A 29 1.87 -4.14 -12.75
CA PRO A 29 1.73 -3.51 -14.04
C PRO A 29 0.29 -3.09 -14.30
N ILE A 30 0.08 -1.79 -14.53
CA ILE A 30 -1.21 -1.20 -14.87
C ILE A 30 -1.10 -0.61 -16.26
N GLY A 31 -1.90 -1.08 -17.18
CA GLY A 31 -1.89 -0.58 -18.56
C GLY A 31 -2.66 -1.49 -19.51
N ASN A 32 -2.70 -1.14 -20.79
CA ASN A 32 -3.49 -1.83 -21.79
C ASN A 32 -2.72 -2.89 -22.62
N ASP A 33 -1.43 -3.08 -22.36
CA ASP A 33 -0.62 -4.02 -23.12
C ASP A 33 -1.07 -5.45 -22.87
N SER A 34 -1.21 -6.22 -23.91
CA SER A 34 -1.74 -7.59 -23.88
C SER A 34 -0.69 -8.65 -23.51
N GLU A 35 0.56 -8.26 -23.32
CA GLU A 35 1.64 -9.18 -23.02
C GLU A 35 1.71 -9.51 -21.54
N THR A 36 1.85 -10.79 -21.22
CA THR A 36 2.15 -11.25 -19.87
C THR A 36 3.57 -10.87 -19.52
N LEU A 37 3.73 -10.06 -18.48
CA LEU A 37 5.04 -9.65 -17.98
C LEU A 37 5.63 -10.73 -17.08
N LEU A 38 6.93 -10.95 -17.18
CA LEU A 38 7.64 -11.83 -16.26
C LEU A 38 7.88 -11.10 -14.94
N TRP A 39 7.60 -11.78 -13.84
CA TRP A 39 7.77 -11.21 -12.49
C TRP A 39 9.22 -10.78 -12.20
N SER A 40 10.20 -11.60 -12.61
CA SER A 40 11.60 -11.26 -12.46
C SER A 40 11.97 -9.97 -13.19
N VAL A 41 11.47 -9.77 -14.41
CA VAL A 41 11.70 -8.54 -15.18
C VAL A 41 11.08 -7.34 -14.47
N GLN A 42 9.87 -7.51 -13.92
CA GLN A 42 9.21 -6.44 -13.16
C GLN A 42 10.04 -6.03 -11.92
N GLN A 43 10.58 -7.00 -11.18
CA GLN A 43 11.41 -6.73 -10.01
C GLN A 43 12.76 -6.10 -10.39
N GLU A 44 13.42 -6.61 -11.40
CA GLU A 44 14.71 -6.09 -11.89
C GLU A 44 14.59 -4.66 -12.43
N THR A 45 13.46 -4.32 -13.05
CA THR A 45 13.22 -2.98 -13.61
C THR A 45 12.84 -1.97 -12.52
N LEU A 46 12.09 -2.38 -11.50
CA LEU A 46 11.57 -1.46 -10.48
C LEU A 46 12.64 -0.90 -9.57
N ARG A 47 13.65 -1.68 -9.18
CA ARG A 47 14.69 -1.21 -8.25
C ARG A 47 15.46 -0.03 -8.81
N PRO A 48 16.10 -0.11 -10.00
CA PRO A 48 16.82 1.04 -10.58
C PRO A 48 15.92 2.27 -10.77
N LEU A 49 14.68 2.08 -11.24
CA LEU A 49 13.74 3.18 -11.42
C LEU A 49 13.34 3.82 -10.08
N SER A 50 13.20 3.02 -9.03
CA SER A 50 12.94 3.52 -7.68
C SER A 50 14.10 4.35 -7.15
N ASP A 51 15.33 3.87 -7.33
CA ASP A 51 16.52 4.56 -6.85
C ASP A 51 16.74 5.87 -7.61
N GLU A 52 16.54 5.87 -8.92
CA GLU A 52 16.59 7.09 -9.75
C GLU A 52 15.52 8.10 -9.30
N TYR A 53 14.27 7.67 -9.15
CA TYR A 53 13.18 8.55 -8.68
C TYR A 53 13.48 9.15 -7.30
N CYS A 54 13.96 8.33 -6.36
CA CYS A 54 14.29 8.79 -5.01
C CYS A 54 15.47 9.78 -5.04
N GLY A 55 16.47 9.54 -5.88
CA GLY A 55 17.58 10.46 -6.11
C GLY A 55 17.13 11.80 -6.67
N GLN A 56 16.30 11.79 -7.70
CA GLN A 56 15.71 13.01 -8.28
C GLN A 56 14.87 13.77 -7.26
N LEU A 57 14.01 13.08 -6.50
CA LEU A 57 13.18 13.70 -5.47
C LEU A 57 14.03 14.34 -4.36
N LYS A 58 15.09 13.65 -3.93
CA LYS A 58 16.05 14.20 -2.95
C LYS A 58 16.70 15.46 -3.48
N GLY A 59 17.19 15.46 -4.72
CA GLY A 59 17.78 16.63 -5.37
C GLY A 59 16.83 17.83 -5.42
N LEU A 60 15.59 17.61 -5.82
CA LEU A 60 14.54 18.65 -5.85
C LEU A 60 14.26 19.24 -4.46
N LEU A 61 14.28 18.44 -3.41
CA LEU A 61 14.09 18.89 -2.03
C LEU A 61 15.28 19.75 -1.56
N GLU A 62 16.50 19.32 -1.87
CA GLU A 62 17.74 20.04 -1.55
C GLU A 62 17.82 21.39 -2.30
N GLU A 63 17.49 21.40 -3.60
CA GLU A 63 17.40 22.64 -4.42
C GLU A 63 16.34 23.60 -3.89
N ALA A 64 15.23 23.09 -3.36
CA ALA A 64 14.20 23.89 -2.69
C ALA A 64 14.63 24.37 -1.29
N GLY A 65 15.83 24.05 -0.82
CA GLY A 65 16.34 24.46 0.49
C GLY A 65 15.74 23.67 1.66
N VAL A 66 15.24 22.46 1.42
CA VAL A 66 14.72 21.58 2.49
C VAL A 66 15.88 20.85 3.17
N THR A 67 15.97 20.97 4.49
CA THR A 67 16.92 20.17 5.28
C THR A 67 16.36 18.76 5.46
N LEU A 68 17.07 17.76 4.98
CA LEU A 68 16.69 16.35 5.14
C LEU A 68 17.43 15.75 6.34
N ILE A 69 16.68 15.14 7.27
CA ILE A 69 17.23 14.41 8.41
C ILE A 69 16.73 12.96 8.32
N LYS A 70 17.66 12.02 8.22
CA LYS A 70 17.33 10.59 8.24
C LYS A 70 17.20 10.12 9.67
N GLY A 71 16.02 9.68 10.08
CA GLY A 71 15.78 9.17 11.42
C GLY A 71 14.29 9.01 11.72
N GLU A 72 14.02 8.34 12.82
CA GLU A 72 12.67 8.17 13.34
C GLU A 72 12.29 9.37 14.20
N GLY A 73 11.29 10.14 13.74
CA GLY A 73 10.78 11.29 14.45
C GLY A 73 9.68 10.93 15.44
N SER A 74 9.80 11.39 16.66
CA SER A 74 8.76 11.32 17.70
C SER A 74 8.49 12.68 18.29
N LEU A 75 7.25 12.95 18.68
CA LEU A 75 6.88 14.24 19.26
C LEU A 75 7.44 14.37 20.68
N ALA A 76 8.32 15.33 20.92
CA ALA A 76 8.87 15.64 22.22
C ALA A 76 8.04 16.73 22.95
N SER A 77 7.58 17.75 22.23
CA SER A 77 6.70 18.81 22.74
C SER A 77 5.85 19.37 21.60
N GLN A 78 5.04 20.39 21.90
CA GLN A 78 4.16 21.03 20.92
C GLN A 78 4.89 21.54 19.65
N ASN A 79 6.17 21.88 19.77
CA ASN A 79 6.98 22.46 18.70
C ASN A 79 8.31 21.74 18.48
N GLU A 80 8.51 20.56 19.09
CA GLU A 80 9.78 19.84 19.06
C GLU A 80 9.57 18.38 18.69
N ILE A 81 10.43 17.90 17.80
CA ILE A 81 10.52 16.50 17.39
C ILE A 81 11.86 15.97 17.86
N LEU A 82 11.85 14.86 18.62
CA LEU A 82 13.03 14.05 18.88
C LEU A 82 13.25 13.15 17.66
N VAL A 83 14.38 13.30 17.01
CA VAL A 83 14.78 12.45 15.89
C VAL A 83 15.82 11.46 16.40
N GLN A 84 15.52 10.17 16.23
CA GLN A 84 16.41 9.08 16.59
C GLN A 84 17.08 8.54 15.33
N GLU A 85 18.38 8.65 15.25
CA GLU A 85 19.25 8.09 14.23
C GLU A 85 19.90 6.79 14.76
N GLU A 86 20.61 6.04 13.93
CA GLU A 86 21.22 4.75 14.35
C GLU A 86 22.12 4.87 15.58
N ASN A 87 22.90 5.95 15.68
CA ASN A 87 23.89 6.14 16.75
C ASN A 87 23.75 7.49 17.48
N ASN A 88 22.71 8.25 17.19
CA ASN A 88 22.55 9.60 17.74
C ASN A 88 21.09 9.96 17.91
N SER A 89 20.82 10.96 18.73
CA SER A 89 19.50 11.57 18.83
C SER A 89 19.64 13.09 18.85
N GLN A 90 18.76 13.77 18.16
CA GLN A 90 18.71 15.22 18.14
C GLN A 90 17.29 15.74 18.28
N VAL A 91 17.15 16.95 18.83
CA VAL A 91 15.86 17.63 18.92
C VAL A 91 15.79 18.69 17.81
N VAL A 92 14.75 18.59 17.00
CA VAL A 92 14.44 19.57 15.94
C VAL A 92 13.26 20.40 16.40
N LYS A 93 13.44 21.73 16.41
CA LYS A 93 12.43 22.70 16.82
C LYS A 93 11.87 23.46 15.61
N GLY A 94 10.53 23.50 15.50
CA GLY A 94 9.80 24.20 14.45
C GLY A 94 8.78 25.17 15.00
N LYS A 95 8.44 26.22 14.24
CA LYS A 95 7.29 27.08 14.55
C LYS A 95 5.97 26.36 14.34
N SER A 96 5.94 25.44 13.37
CA SER A 96 4.80 24.59 13.03
C SER A 96 5.29 23.20 12.68
N LEU A 97 4.55 22.19 13.07
CA LEU A 97 4.81 20.79 12.75
C LEU A 97 3.74 20.29 11.79
N ILE A 98 4.18 19.57 10.76
CA ILE A 98 3.30 18.88 9.81
C ILE A 98 3.55 17.39 9.96
N PHE A 99 2.52 16.65 10.37
CA PHE A 99 2.57 15.20 10.49
C PHE A 99 2.12 14.58 9.17
N ALA A 100 3.08 14.03 8.44
CA ALA A 100 2.87 13.31 7.18
C ALA A 100 3.36 11.86 7.29
N CYS A 101 3.14 11.24 8.44
CA CYS A 101 3.69 9.91 8.78
C CYS A 101 3.07 8.76 7.96
N GLY A 102 2.00 9.03 7.21
CA GLY A 102 1.35 8.04 6.38
C GLY A 102 0.48 7.06 7.17
N SER A 103 0.39 5.85 6.65
CA SER A 103 -0.44 4.78 7.20
C SER A 103 0.26 3.43 7.06
N GLU A 104 -0.20 2.46 7.83
CA GLU A 104 0.24 1.07 7.74
C GLU A 104 -0.92 0.17 7.27
N PRO A 105 -0.63 -0.98 6.67
CA PRO A 105 -1.65 -1.96 6.36
C PRO A 105 -2.39 -2.40 7.61
N TYR A 106 -3.70 -2.60 7.49
CA TYR A 106 -4.50 -3.19 8.55
C TYR A 106 -4.83 -4.63 8.21
N PHE A 107 -4.56 -5.52 9.15
CA PHE A 107 -4.93 -6.93 9.08
C PHE A 107 -5.99 -7.22 10.14
N SER A 108 -7.10 -7.84 9.70
CA SER A 108 -8.16 -8.21 10.64
C SER A 108 -7.75 -9.42 11.48
N PRO A 109 -8.37 -9.64 12.65
CA PRO A 109 -8.15 -10.87 13.41
C PRO A 109 -8.46 -12.17 12.63
N THR A 110 -9.36 -12.09 11.65
CA THR A 110 -9.73 -13.22 10.77
C THR A 110 -8.67 -13.48 9.69
N LEU A 111 -7.95 -12.42 9.27
CA LEU A 111 -6.88 -12.46 8.29
C LEU A 111 -5.65 -11.76 8.88
N PRO A 112 -4.99 -12.37 9.87
CA PRO A 112 -3.76 -11.80 10.44
C PRO A 112 -2.64 -11.79 9.42
N HIS A 113 -1.72 -10.85 9.56
CA HIS A 113 -0.51 -10.83 8.72
C HIS A 113 0.24 -12.15 8.86
N GLU A 114 0.62 -12.70 7.72
CA GLU A 114 1.46 -13.88 7.64
C GLU A 114 2.32 -13.81 6.39
N GLU A 115 3.63 -13.78 6.59
CA GLU A 115 4.62 -13.64 5.52
C GLU A 115 4.39 -14.65 4.39
N ASN A 116 4.39 -14.17 3.14
CA ASN A 116 4.16 -14.95 1.92
C ASN A 116 2.78 -15.66 1.82
N ILE A 117 1.86 -15.38 2.74
CA ILE A 117 0.52 -16.02 2.80
C ILE A 117 -0.59 -14.97 2.84
N ILE A 118 -0.54 -14.06 3.81
CA ILE A 118 -1.48 -12.94 3.94
C ILE A 118 -0.66 -11.67 4.05
N VAL A 119 -0.56 -10.94 2.95
CA VAL A 119 0.33 -9.80 2.79
C VAL A 119 -0.44 -8.54 2.39
N SER A 120 0.20 -7.40 2.53
CA SER A 120 -0.29 -6.14 2.01
C SER A 120 0.31 -5.82 0.64
N LEU A 121 -0.21 -4.78 -0.03
CA LEU A 121 0.40 -4.24 -1.24
C LEU A 121 1.83 -3.72 -1.03
N ASP A 122 2.17 -3.30 0.20
CA ASP A 122 3.51 -2.80 0.52
C ASP A 122 4.59 -3.91 0.46
N GLU A 123 4.17 -5.18 0.56
CA GLU A 123 5.06 -6.35 0.67
C GLU A 123 5.18 -7.14 -0.65
N ILE A 124 4.36 -6.81 -1.66
CA ILE A 124 4.36 -7.56 -2.93
C ILE A 124 5.75 -7.58 -3.57
N SER A 125 6.52 -6.50 -3.46
CA SER A 125 7.89 -6.44 -4.00
C SER A 125 8.86 -7.44 -3.37
N GLN A 126 8.50 -8.03 -2.24
CA GLN A 126 9.33 -9.01 -1.50
C GLN A 126 8.99 -10.45 -1.89
N LEU A 127 7.92 -10.68 -2.65
CA LEU A 127 7.55 -12.02 -3.08
C LEU A 127 8.63 -12.60 -4.00
N GLU A 128 9.20 -13.72 -3.62
CA GLU A 128 10.19 -14.43 -4.45
C GLU A 128 9.58 -14.98 -5.73
N LYS A 129 8.36 -15.49 -5.64
CA LYS A 129 7.63 -16.09 -6.76
C LYS A 129 6.19 -15.60 -6.78
N LEU A 130 5.66 -15.46 -8.00
CA LEU A 130 4.23 -15.23 -8.16
C LEU A 130 3.43 -16.49 -7.83
N PRO A 131 2.34 -16.34 -7.08
CA PRO A 131 1.39 -17.43 -6.86
C PRO A 131 0.54 -17.69 -8.10
N GLU A 132 0.06 -18.92 -8.27
CA GLU A 132 -0.87 -19.25 -9.34
C GLU A 132 -2.25 -18.59 -9.14
N LYS A 133 -2.70 -18.54 -7.88
CA LYS A 133 -4.03 -18.05 -7.49
C LYS A 133 -3.91 -17.01 -6.39
N VAL A 134 -4.44 -15.83 -6.64
CA VAL A 134 -4.45 -14.70 -5.70
C VAL A 134 -5.88 -14.34 -5.31
N LEU A 135 -6.11 -14.19 -4.02
CA LEU A 135 -7.29 -13.57 -3.48
C LEU A 135 -6.95 -12.14 -3.05
N VAL A 136 -7.42 -11.16 -3.79
CA VAL A 136 -7.32 -9.75 -3.41
C VAL A 136 -8.53 -9.41 -2.53
N VAL A 137 -8.28 -8.83 -1.37
CA VAL A 137 -9.31 -8.39 -0.42
C VAL A 137 -9.31 -6.88 -0.36
N GLY A 138 -10.42 -6.28 -0.77
CA GLY A 138 -10.61 -4.85 -0.78
C GLY A 138 -11.37 -4.32 -1.99
N SER A 139 -11.73 -3.05 -1.94
CA SER A 139 -12.46 -2.33 -2.98
C SER A 139 -11.65 -1.12 -3.47
N GLY A 140 -12.30 -0.27 -4.26
CA GLY A 140 -11.72 0.97 -4.75
C GLY A 140 -10.51 0.79 -5.65
N LYS A 141 -9.73 1.87 -5.73
CA LYS A 141 -8.57 1.94 -6.59
C LYS A 141 -7.58 0.81 -6.34
N TRP A 142 -7.23 0.58 -5.08
CA TRP A 142 -6.17 -0.36 -4.74
C TRP A 142 -6.56 -1.82 -4.96
N GLY A 143 -7.82 -2.18 -4.65
CA GLY A 143 -8.34 -3.52 -4.92
C GLY A 143 -8.42 -3.82 -6.42
N GLY A 144 -8.97 -2.88 -7.19
CA GLY A 144 -9.07 -2.99 -8.65
C GLY A 144 -7.71 -3.05 -9.35
N GLU A 145 -6.79 -2.16 -8.99
CA GLU A 145 -5.43 -2.13 -9.55
C GLU A 145 -4.64 -3.40 -9.20
N ALA A 146 -4.74 -3.87 -7.96
CA ALA A 146 -4.09 -5.11 -7.54
C ALA A 146 -4.61 -6.32 -8.34
N ALA A 147 -5.93 -6.43 -8.46
CA ALA A 147 -6.54 -7.52 -9.22
C ALA A 147 -6.11 -7.54 -10.70
N LEU A 148 -6.10 -6.37 -11.33
CA LEU A 148 -5.63 -6.21 -12.72
C LEU A 148 -4.15 -6.53 -12.86
N GLY A 149 -3.31 -6.02 -11.94
CA GLY A 149 -1.87 -6.22 -11.98
C GLY A 149 -1.48 -7.70 -11.84
N PHE A 150 -2.04 -8.41 -10.86
CA PHE A 150 -1.80 -9.84 -10.70
C PHE A 150 -2.32 -10.65 -11.90
N GLN A 151 -3.46 -10.27 -12.47
CA GLN A 151 -3.98 -10.93 -13.66
C GLN A 151 -3.04 -10.76 -14.85
N ARG A 152 -2.46 -9.58 -15.04
CA ARG A 152 -1.47 -9.31 -16.11
C ARG A 152 -0.18 -10.08 -15.93
N LEU A 153 0.20 -10.36 -14.69
CA LEU A 153 1.33 -11.23 -14.37
C LEU A 153 1.01 -12.74 -14.55
N GLY A 154 -0.20 -13.07 -15.01
CA GLY A 154 -0.60 -14.44 -15.30
C GLY A 154 -1.28 -15.18 -14.15
N CYS A 155 -1.51 -14.54 -13.00
CA CYS A 155 -2.20 -15.14 -11.88
C CYS A 155 -3.71 -15.30 -12.15
N LYS A 156 -4.31 -16.34 -11.61
CA LYS A 156 -5.77 -16.47 -11.48
C LYS A 156 -6.23 -15.61 -10.30
N VAL A 157 -7.09 -14.63 -10.54
CA VAL A 157 -7.44 -13.66 -9.53
C VAL A 157 -8.91 -13.76 -9.11
N PHE A 158 -9.12 -13.73 -7.79
CA PHE A 158 -10.38 -13.45 -7.14
C PHE A 158 -10.27 -12.09 -6.46
N LEU A 159 -11.26 -11.24 -6.61
CA LEU A 159 -11.40 -9.98 -5.89
C LEU A 159 -12.59 -10.08 -4.94
N CYS A 160 -12.35 -10.00 -3.64
CA CYS A 160 -13.38 -10.08 -2.61
C CYS A 160 -13.55 -8.72 -1.94
N THR A 161 -14.76 -8.22 -1.93
CA THR A 161 -15.13 -6.96 -1.28
C THR A 161 -16.41 -7.12 -0.46
N ASP A 162 -16.49 -6.42 0.66
CA ASP A 162 -17.72 -6.31 1.46
C ASP A 162 -18.66 -5.22 0.97
N SER A 163 -18.29 -4.54 -0.11
CA SER A 163 -19.10 -3.53 -0.80
C SER A 163 -19.95 -4.13 -1.92
N GLU A 164 -21.03 -3.43 -2.27
CA GLU A 164 -21.88 -3.75 -3.44
C GLU A 164 -21.19 -3.44 -4.76
N ASP A 165 -20.27 -2.49 -4.75
CA ASP A 165 -19.52 -2.02 -5.90
C ASP A 165 -18.02 -2.06 -5.66
N ILE A 166 -17.22 -2.10 -6.73
CA ILE A 166 -15.78 -2.01 -6.63
C ILE A 166 -15.36 -0.60 -6.24
N PHE A 167 -16.03 0.41 -6.77
CA PHE A 167 -15.83 1.82 -6.46
C PHE A 167 -17.10 2.41 -5.85
N PRO A 168 -17.38 2.22 -4.55
CA PRO A 168 -18.64 2.65 -3.93
C PRO A 168 -18.88 4.17 -4.00
N GLU A 169 -17.80 4.94 -4.18
CA GLU A 169 -17.83 6.41 -4.26
C GLU A 169 -18.13 6.94 -5.68
N MET A 170 -18.15 6.05 -6.69
CA MET A 170 -18.38 6.40 -8.10
C MET A 170 -19.82 6.11 -8.51
N ASP A 171 -20.21 6.71 -9.63
CA ASP A 171 -21.55 6.46 -10.16
C ASP A 171 -21.72 5.01 -10.67
N PRO A 172 -22.97 4.51 -10.73
CA PRO A 172 -23.26 3.14 -11.14
C PRO A 172 -22.79 2.82 -12.58
N GLU A 173 -22.84 3.78 -13.50
CA GLU A 173 -22.41 3.56 -14.88
C GLU A 173 -20.89 3.31 -14.95
N PHE A 174 -20.12 4.01 -14.13
CA PHE A 174 -18.69 3.76 -14.02
C PHE A 174 -18.42 2.35 -13.49
N ASN A 175 -19.09 1.93 -12.41
CA ASN A 175 -18.96 0.61 -11.83
C ASN A 175 -19.30 -0.51 -12.82
N LEU A 176 -20.36 -0.37 -13.62
CA LEU A 176 -20.69 -1.33 -14.67
C LEU A 176 -19.59 -1.47 -15.72
N LYS A 177 -18.94 -0.36 -16.13
CA LYS A 177 -17.81 -0.40 -17.06
C LYS A 177 -16.59 -1.11 -16.46
N VAL A 178 -16.29 -0.83 -15.20
CA VAL A 178 -15.19 -1.51 -14.48
C VAL A 178 -15.47 -3.00 -14.35
N GLU A 179 -16.66 -3.39 -13.94
CA GLU A 179 -17.06 -4.78 -13.81
C GLU A 179 -16.92 -5.54 -15.15
N ALA A 180 -17.39 -4.93 -16.24
CA ALA A 180 -17.25 -5.50 -17.57
C ALA A 180 -15.77 -5.72 -17.95
N GLN A 181 -14.88 -4.78 -17.60
CA GLN A 181 -13.45 -4.90 -17.83
C GLN A 181 -12.82 -6.03 -16.98
N LEU A 182 -13.16 -6.13 -15.72
CA LEU A 182 -12.64 -7.20 -14.85
C LEU A 182 -13.13 -8.57 -15.34
N LYS A 183 -14.40 -8.67 -15.71
CA LYS A 183 -14.99 -9.89 -16.25
C LYS A 183 -14.34 -10.31 -17.59
N SER A 184 -14.08 -9.39 -18.50
CA SER A 184 -13.40 -9.66 -19.77
C SER A 184 -12.00 -10.24 -19.57
N ARG A 185 -11.34 -9.87 -18.48
CA ARG A 185 -10.02 -10.37 -18.05
C ARG A 185 -10.09 -11.61 -17.16
N LYS A 186 -11.29 -12.22 -17.02
CA LYS A 186 -11.53 -13.42 -16.20
C LYS A 186 -11.23 -13.24 -14.71
N ILE A 187 -11.26 -12.03 -14.21
CA ILE A 187 -11.20 -11.74 -12.77
C ILE A 187 -12.58 -11.99 -12.19
N LYS A 188 -12.67 -12.86 -11.19
CA LYS A 188 -13.93 -13.17 -10.50
C LYS A 188 -14.10 -12.26 -9.30
N VAL A 189 -15.07 -11.36 -9.37
CA VAL A 189 -15.42 -10.46 -8.26
C VAL A 189 -16.50 -11.10 -7.37
N LEU A 190 -16.30 -11.02 -6.06
CA LEU A 190 -17.17 -11.52 -5.01
C LEU A 190 -17.65 -10.31 -4.20
N TYR A 191 -18.78 -9.76 -4.59
CA TYR A 191 -19.42 -8.60 -3.95
C TYR A 191 -20.16 -8.99 -2.68
N ASN A 192 -20.25 -8.07 -1.73
CA ASN A 192 -20.95 -8.27 -0.45
C ASN A 192 -20.53 -9.57 0.24
N LYS A 193 -19.21 -9.84 0.27
CA LYS A 193 -18.68 -11.06 0.86
C LYS A 193 -17.62 -10.73 1.91
N LYS A 194 -17.78 -11.38 3.07
CA LYS A 194 -16.79 -11.34 4.14
C LYS A 194 -16.12 -12.70 4.27
N ILE A 195 -14.83 -12.67 4.49
CA ILE A 195 -14.04 -13.86 4.80
C ILE A 195 -14.16 -14.11 6.29
N ILE A 196 -14.57 -15.32 6.66
CA ILE A 196 -14.75 -15.71 8.07
C ILE A 196 -13.64 -16.61 8.59
N SER A 197 -12.96 -17.33 7.71
CA SER A 197 -11.82 -18.18 8.07
C SER A 197 -11.00 -18.56 6.85
N PHE A 198 -9.77 -18.97 7.10
CA PHE A 198 -8.95 -19.67 6.12
C PHE A 198 -8.25 -20.86 6.78
N PHE A 199 -7.94 -21.85 5.97
CA PHE A 199 -7.22 -23.06 6.40
C PHE A 199 -6.11 -23.35 5.40
N LYS A 200 -4.93 -23.71 5.90
CA LYS A 200 -3.76 -24.05 5.07
C LYS A 200 -3.80 -25.54 4.72
N ASN A 201 -3.68 -25.83 3.45
CA ASN A 201 -3.57 -27.20 2.94
C ASN A 201 -2.38 -27.28 1.96
N GLY A 202 -1.20 -27.53 2.50
CA GLY A 202 0.05 -27.46 1.73
C GLY A 202 0.31 -26.06 1.19
N HIS A 203 0.36 -25.92 -0.13
CA HIS A 203 0.53 -24.64 -0.83
C HIS A 203 -0.79 -23.91 -1.08
N ASP A 204 -1.92 -24.56 -0.84
CA ASP A 204 -3.24 -23.97 -1.05
C ASP A 204 -3.80 -23.41 0.27
N LEU A 205 -4.55 -22.32 0.15
CA LEU A 205 -5.33 -21.70 1.21
C LEU A 205 -6.81 -21.93 0.87
N GLU A 206 -7.50 -22.72 1.66
CA GLU A 206 -8.95 -22.82 1.57
C GLU A 206 -9.55 -21.66 2.36
N VAL A 207 -10.19 -20.73 1.67
CA VAL A 207 -10.82 -19.54 2.26
C VAL A 207 -12.33 -19.75 2.28
N THR A 208 -12.95 -19.54 3.45
CA THR A 208 -14.40 -19.69 3.64
C THR A 208 -15.04 -18.31 3.79
N LEU A 209 -16.05 -18.07 2.97
CA LEU A 209 -16.88 -16.87 3.04
C LEU A 209 -18.07 -17.06 4.01
N GLU A 210 -18.63 -15.96 4.52
CA GLU A 210 -19.79 -15.99 5.42
C GLU A 210 -21.01 -16.75 4.86
N THR A 211 -21.09 -16.83 3.52
CA THR A 211 -22.13 -17.58 2.80
C THR A 211 -21.87 -19.08 2.76
N GLY A 212 -20.78 -19.59 3.35
CA GLY A 212 -20.35 -20.97 3.27
C GLY A 212 -19.62 -21.32 1.97
N ILE A 213 -19.48 -20.39 1.03
CA ILE A 213 -18.72 -20.61 -0.20
C ILE A 213 -17.24 -20.74 0.17
N LYS A 214 -16.60 -21.76 -0.38
CA LYS A 214 -15.16 -22.01 -0.26
C LYS A 214 -14.46 -21.68 -1.57
N LEU A 215 -13.29 -21.08 -1.47
CA LEU A 215 -12.41 -20.82 -2.60
C LEU A 215 -10.96 -21.15 -2.22
N THR A 216 -10.16 -21.42 -3.24
CA THR A 216 -8.75 -21.77 -3.06
C THR A 216 -7.88 -20.67 -3.63
N ALA A 217 -6.93 -20.20 -2.85
CA ALA A 217 -5.88 -19.26 -3.23
C ALA A 217 -4.51 -19.77 -2.78
N ASN A 218 -3.42 -19.17 -3.26
CA ASN A 218 -2.07 -19.43 -2.76
C ASN A 218 -1.55 -18.20 -2.00
N LEU A 219 -2.14 -17.02 -2.24
CA LEU A 219 -1.82 -15.76 -1.59
C LEU A 219 -3.10 -14.97 -1.35
N ILE A 220 -3.20 -14.35 -0.19
CA ILE A 220 -4.23 -13.35 0.13
C ILE A 220 -3.54 -11.99 0.21
N VAL A 221 -4.05 -11.02 -0.53
CA VAL A 221 -3.51 -9.65 -0.59
C VAL A 221 -4.53 -8.68 -0.02
N MET A 222 -4.17 -8.03 1.10
CA MET A 222 -4.97 -6.96 1.70
C MET A 222 -4.68 -5.65 0.95
N ALA A 223 -5.63 -5.17 0.15
CA ALA A 223 -5.38 -4.10 -0.79
C ALA A 223 -5.75 -2.70 -0.28
N ASP A 224 -6.84 -2.54 0.45
CA ASP A 224 -7.40 -1.23 0.78
C ASP A 224 -7.43 -0.88 2.27
N HIS A 225 -7.36 -1.85 3.15
CA HIS A 225 -7.48 -1.63 4.58
C HIS A 225 -6.17 -1.07 5.15
N ARG A 226 -6.20 0.20 5.53
CA ARG A 226 -5.07 0.89 6.13
C ARG A 226 -5.51 1.68 7.36
N LYS A 227 -4.66 1.75 8.36
CA LYS A 227 -4.85 2.59 9.55
C LYS A 227 -3.73 3.62 9.63
N GLY A 228 -4.03 4.79 10.16
CA GLY A 228 -3.01 5.78 10.50
C GLY A 228 -2.02 5.20 11.51
N LEU A 229 -0.77 5.63 11.43
CA LEU A 229 0.24 5.21 12.39
C LEU A 229 -0.15 5.64 13.82
N GLU A 230 0.27 4.88 14.83
CA GLU A 230 -0.02 5.19 16.25
C GLU A 230 0.47 6.57 16.71
N GLN A 231 1.40 7.16 15.97
CA GLN A 231 1.82 8.55 16.14
C GLN A 231 0.63 9.53 16.01
N ASN A 232 -0.45 9.14 15.35
CA ASN A 232 -1.69 9.91 15.32
C ASN A 232 -2.32 10.05 16.73
N LYS A 233 -2.15 9.07 17.63
CA LYS A 233 -2.56 9.17 19.05
C LYS A 233 -1.80 10.26 19.80
N VAL A 234 -0.60 10.60 19.37
CA VAL A 234 0.18 11.70 19.93
C VAL A 234 -0.40 13.04 19.49
N VAL A 235 -0.90 13.11 18.26
CA VAL A 235 -1.58 14.30 17.72
C VAL A 235 -2.90 14.55 18.46
N GLU A 236 -3.63 13.50 18.84
CA GLU A 236 -4.83 13.60 19.70
C GLU A 236 -4.49 14.19 21.08
N LYS A 237 -3.35 13.81 21.68
CA LYS A 237 -2.88 14.38 22.96
C LYS A 237 -2.57 15.87 22.89
N LEU A 238 -2.32 16.41 21.67
CA LEU A 238 -2.15 17.82 21.41
C LEU A 238 -3.47 18.56 21.13
N GLY A 239 -4.61 17.89 21.25
CA GLY A 239 -5.94 18.46 21.04
C GLY A 239 -6.34 18.61 19.57
N ALA A 240 -5.60 18.01 18.63
CA ALA A 240 -6.07 17.90 17.25
C ALA A 240 -7.22 16.89 17.16
N ARG A 241 -8.28 17.25 16.46
CA ARG A 241 -9.34 16.31 16.09
C ARG A 241 -8.94 15.64 14.78
N LEU A 242 -8.89 14.31 14.78
CA LEU A 242 -8.69 13.49 13.59
C LEU A 242 -10.02 13.25 12.90
#